data_5496bbb3074c3b3065da820b3ffd3a61
#
_entry.id   5496bbb3074c3b3065da820b3ffd3a61
#
_cell.length_a   1.000
_cell.length_b   1.000
_cell.length_c   1.000
_cell.angle_alpha   90.00
_cell.angle_beta   90.00
_cell.angle_gamma   90.00
#
_symmetry.space_group_name_H-M   'P 1'
#
loop_
_entity.id
_entity.type
_entity.pdbx_description
1 polymer ?
#
loop_
_entity_poly.entity_id
_entity_poly.type
_entity_poly.pdbx_seq_one_letter_code
_entity_poly.pdbx_strand_id
1 'polypeptide(L)'
;MLNNAKILGGALPGQQTNEPRGTGQMRQYMADPTRRHLEQMAKYATDYFAAEVQGLDPDKPCLKEWYEIRATDAFTSLGISSNSRMDDWKNVYFKRPEIDYVHPGVKFWFWNNTWLADNPSNIGSISGNALVRRCNVVWNSLDYYGNIVSEPFVLTNVATKANANTDTEFMKLLDAYSDCIMQANEWTLANLRENTRIVLGTGVYAVRGLSNYIREFTDDDTSVRLLYFSVFYQEPIETDDMENQVADGLAFSWEITGDVPRNMTVGQTATIVPASIRNGETPTQPVSYLWESTTPTIATVSDTGEVEAISVGQATIQCTLEQNPNISNTFTIDVQDAAVFGWASSVPDSLPQFTSVTLITTQDATWSVTGGVENAFDYTTTDNSITITCYYPVDIPIVVTATNGTSTLTATIALTAR
;
A
#
# COMPACT_ATOMS: atom_id res chain seq x y z
N MET A 1 16.07 -10.76 28.28
CA MET A 1 16.81 -9.87 29.25
C MET A 1 18.25 -10.32 29.29
N LEU A 2 19.05 -9.90 28.34
CA LEU A 2 20.49 -10.11 28.37
C LEU A 2 21.07 -9.15 29.41
N ASN A 3 21.72 -9.73 30.40
CA ASN A 3 22.26 -9.03 31.53
C ASN A 3 23.29 -7.98 31.06
N ASN A 4 22.95 -6.71 31.21
CA ASN A 4 23.89 -5.58 31.10
C ASN A 4 25.18 -5.77 31.95
N ALA A 5 25.19 -6.72 32.86
CA ALA A 5 26.37 -7.07 33.66
C ALA A 5 27.53 -7.66 32.83
N LYS A 6 27.25 -8.29 31.65
CA LYS A 6 28.30 -8.82 30.76
C LYS A 6 29.01 -7.70 30.00
N ILE A 7 28.28 -6.64 29.66
CA ILE A 7 28.81 -5.48 28.90
C ILE A 7 29.71 -4.60 29.81
N LEU A 8 29.44 -4.60 31.10
CA LEU A 8 30.21 -3.79 32.09
C LEU A 8 31.37 -4.55 32.76
N GLY A 9 31.70 -5.75 32.30
CA GLY A 9 32.78 -6.55 32.88
C GLY A 9 32.50 -7.04 34.30
N GLY A 10 31.25 -6.98 34.78
CA GLY A 10 30.80 -7.50 36.06
C GLY A 10 30.51 -9.00 35.94
N ALA A 11 31.36 -9.85 36.49
CA ALA A 11 31.09 -11.27 36.56
C ALA A 11 29.86 -11.56 37.42
N LEU A 12 28.91 -12.34 36.85
CA LEU A 12 27.84 -12.92 37.65
C LEU A 12 28.44 -13.80 38.78
N PRO A 13 27.83 -13.88 39.97
CA PRO A 13 28.30 -14.73 41.02
C PRO A 13 28.46 -16.18 40.51
N GLY A 14 29.72 -16.65 40.47
CA GLY A 14 30.07 -18.01 40.03
C GLY A 14 30.75 -18.15 38.67
N GLN A 15 30.88 -17.10 37.85
CA GLN A 15 31.69 -17.13 36.62
C GLN A 15 33.13 -16.70 36.91
N GLN A 16 34.08 -17.58 36.59
CA GLN A 16 35.50 -17.20 36.53
C GLN A 16 35.74 -16.47 35.21
N THR A 17 35.97 -15.17 35.27
CA THR A 17 36.45 -14.40 34.11
C THR A 17 37.97 -14.39 34.16
N ASN A 18 38.64 -14.66 33.03
CA ASN A 18 40.08 -14.53 32.86
C ASN A 18 40.57 -13.07 32.79
N GLU A 19 39.71 -12.10 33.08
CA GLU A 19 40.09 -10.68 33.09
C GLU A 19 40.80 -10.35 34.44
N PRO A 20 41.84 -9.52 34.41
CA PRO A 20 42.51 -9.05 35.60
C PRO A 20 41.52 -8.36 36.55
N ARG A 21 41.34 -8.90 37.75
CA ARG A 21 40.47 -8.31 38.78
C ARG A 21 40.91 -6.87 39.06
N GLY A 22 40.23 -5.90 38.55
CA GLY A 22 40.55 -4.50 38.82
C GLY A 22 40.21 -3.54 37.69
N THR A 23 40.28 -3.99 36.43
CA THR A 23 40.01 -3.12 35.28
C THR A 23 38.52 -2.83 35.10
N GLY A 24 37.64 -3.82 35.36
CA GLY A 24 36.19 -3.64 35.29
C GLY A 24 35.63 -2.71 36.39
N GLN A 25 36.12 -2.88 37.65
CA GLN A 25 35.70 -2.03 38.76
C GLN A 25 36.18 -0.58 38.59
N MET A 26 37.40 -0.38 38.08
CA MET A 26 37.94 0.95 37.84
C MET A 26 37.21 1.67 36.71
N ARG A 27 36.82 0.96 35.64
CA ARG A 27 35.98 1.51 34.57
C ARG A 27 34.62 1.94 35.10
N GLN A 28 33.96 1.12 35.90
CA GLN A 28 32.67 1.43 36.50
C GLN A 28 32.77 2.60 37.49
N TYR A 29 33.83 2.68 38.28
CA TYR A 29 34.06 3.76 39.24
C TYR A 29 34.33 5.11 38.53
N MET A 30 34.94 5.11 37.35
CA MET A 30 35.18 6.32 36.56
C MET A 30 33.99 6.68 35.66
N ALA A 31 33.16 5.72 35.31
CA ALA A 31 32.02 5.95 34.43
C ALA A 31 30.92 6.82 35.07
N ASP A 32 30.59 6.56 36.35
CA ASP A 32 29.52 7.28 37.02
C ASP A 32 29.78 8.78 37.24
N PRO A 33 30.95 9.22 37.69
CA PRO A 33 31.25 10.64 37.80
C PRO A 33 31.29 11.33 36.46
N THR A 34 31.79 10.64 35.42
CA THR A 34 31.87 11.19 34.06
C THR A 34 30.49 11.30 33.42
N ARG A 35 29.61 10.32 33.61
CA ARG A 35 28.19 10.40 33.20
C ARG A 35 27.50 11.60 33.84
N ARG A 36 27.62 11.79 35.15
CA ARG A 36 27.04 12.96 35.85
C ARG A 36 27.58 14.29 35.31
N HIS A 37 28.87 14.33 35.03
CA HIS A 37 29.47 15.54 34.43
C HIS A 37 28.92 15.81 33.00
N LEU A 38 28.79 14.78 32.18
CA LEU A 38 28.21 14.88 30.85
C LEU A 38 26.71 15.27 30.89
N GLU A 39 25.96 14.74 31.86
CA GLU A 39 24.58 15.16 32.11
C GLU A 39 24.48 16.63 32.47
N GLN A 40 25.36 17.12 33.33
CA GLN A 40 25.41 18.53 33.71
C GLN A 40 25.77 19.41 32.49
N MET A 41 26.78 19.00 31.73
CA MET A 41 27.17 19.74 30.53
C MET A 41 26.04 19.74 29.47
N ALA A 42 25.42 18.60 29.22
CA ALA A 42 24.32 18.46 28.27
C ALA A 42 23.09 19.30 28.65
N LYS A 43 22.83 19.48 29.96
CA LYS A 43 21.74 20.31 30.47
C LYS A 43 21.87 21.77 30.07
N TYR A 44 23.10 22.28 29.99
CA TYR A 44 23.41 23.69 29.70
C TYR A 44 23.90 23.91 28.25
N ALA A 45 24.14 22.85 27.51
CA ALA A 45 24.57 22.96 26.11
C ALA A 45 23.38 23.34 25.22
N THR A 46 23.57 24.36 24.39
CA THR A 46 22.56 24.93 23.51
C THR A 46 22.63 24.37 22.08
N ASP A 47 23.58 23.49 21.82
CA ASP A 47 23.89 22.91 20.49
C ASP A 47 23.25 21.53 20.25
N TYR A 48 22.39 21.08 21.16
CA TYR A 48 21.56 19.89 20.97
C TYR A 48 20.27 20.28 20.22
N PHE A 49 19.88 19.42 19.29
CA PHE A 49 18.66 19.58 18.48
C PHE A 49 17.94 18.24 18.33
N ALA A 50 16.65 18.29 17.98
CA ALA A 50 15.86 17.09 17.76
C ALA A 50 16.19 16.44 16.40
N ALA A 51 16.39 15.14 16.41
CA ALA A 51 16.59 14.32 15.20
C ALA A 51 15.75 13.05 15.30
N GLU A 52 15.23 12.60 14.16
CA GLU A 52 14.63 11.28 14.05
C GLU A 52 15.75 10.24 13.95
N VAL A 53 15.66 9.19 14.79
CA VAL A 53 16.63 8.09 14.81
C VAL A 53 15.89 6.80 14.53
N GLN A 54 16.34 6.04 13.56
CA GLN A 54 15.73 4.78 13.14
C GLN A 54 16.66 3.61 13.43
N GLY A 55 16.12 2.58 14.08
CA GLY A 55 16.83 1.33 14.31
C GLY A 55 17.83 1.40 15.49
N LEU A 56 17.59 2.26 16.47
CA LEU A 56 18.40 2.30 17.69
C LEU A 56 18.20 1.03 18.53
N ASP A 57 16.96 0.48 18.53
CA ASP A 57 16.68 -0.86 19.04
C ASP A 57 17.05 -1.88 17.96
N PRO A 58 18.03 -2.76 18.20
CA PRO A 58 18.49 -3.72 17.21
C PRO A 58 17.42 -4.73 16.78
N ASP A 59 16.45 -5.01 17.63
CA ASP A 59 15.35 -5.93 17.33
C ASP A 59 14.26 -5.26 16.48
N LYS A 60 14.34 -3.92 16.33
CA LYS A 60 13.36 -3.10 15.60
C LYS A 60 14.05 -2.11 14.64
N PRO A 61 14.71 -2.59 13.59
CA PRO A 61 15.53 -1.74 12.71
C PRO A 61 14.73 -0.68 11.95
N CYS A 62 13.42 -0.81 11.86
CA CYS A 62 12.54 0.16 11.22
C CYS A 62 11.86 1.13 12.20
N LEU A 63 12.01 0.93 13.53
CA LEU A 63 11.41 1.82 14.52
C LEU A 63 12.08 3.19 14.49
N LYS A 64 11.27 4.22 14.38
CA LYS A 64 11.67 5.62 14.35
C LYS A 64 11.28 6.31 15.65
N GLU A 65 12.23 6.98 16.26
CA GLU A 65 12.04 7.71 17.52
C GLU A 65 12.78 9.04 17.48
N TRP A 66 12.31 10.02 18.25
CA TRP A 66 12.92 11.34 18.32
C TRP A 66 13.86 11.46 19.51
N TYR A 67 15.09 11.89 19.23
CA TYR A 67 16.12 12.12 20.24
C TYR A 67 16.74 13.51 20.12
N GLU A 68 17.19 14.05 21.24
CA GLU A 68 18.05 15.21 21.24
C GLU A 68 19.49 14.77 21.02
N ILE A 69 20.09 15.22 19.93
CA ILE A 69 21.46 14.91 19.52
C ILE A 69 22.25 16.17 19.26
N ARG A 70 23.56 16.04 19.31
CA ARG A 70 24.53 17.01 18.85
C ARG A 70 25.33 16.39 17.72
N ALA A 71 25.49 17.10 16.62
CA ALA A 71 26.32 16.67 15.50
C ALA A 71 27.50 17.60 15.33
N THR A 72 28.70 17.02 15.18
CA THR A 72 29.96 17.77 14.96
C THR A 72 30.71 17.18 13.78
N ASP A 73 31.58 17.97 13.19
CA ASP A 73 32.42 17.49 12.11
C ASP A 73 33.38 16.39 12.58
N ALA A 74 33.53 15.36 11.77
CA ALA A 74 34.34 14.18 12.11
C ALA A 74 35.86 14.37 11.86
N PHE A 75 36.31 15.57 11.67
CA PHE A 75 37.64 15.97 11.20
C PHE A 75 38.82 15.43 11.97
N THR A 76 38.72 15.44 13.29
CA THR A 76 39.85 15.17 14.16
C THR A 76 40.05 13.71 14.49
N SER A 77 39.02 12.88 14.29
CA SER A 77 39.07 11.48 14.70
C SER A 77 39.52 10.50 13.61
N LEU A 78 39.41 10.88 12.33
CA LEU A 78 39.68 9.97 11.21
C LEU A 78 41.05 10.15 10.54
N GLY A 79 41.82 11.17 10.89
CA GLY A 79 43.10 11.46 10.22
C GLY A 79 42.96 11.73 8.70
N ILE A 80 41.78 12.14 8.27
CA ILE A 80 41.44 12.34 6.86
C ILE A 80 42.11 13.63 6.38
N SER A 81 42.87 13.53 5.29
CA SER A 81 43.52 14.68 4.69
C SER A 81 42.50 15.66 4.10
N SER A 82 42.88 16.93 4.00
CA SER A 82 42.05 18.07 3.59
C SER A 82 41.34 17.99 2.24
N ASN A 83 41.52 16.92 1.48
CA ASN A 83 40.93 16.70 0.16
C ASN A 83 39.70 15.78 0.14
N SER A 84 39.32 15.22 1.28
CA SER A 84 38.09 14.40 1.38
C SER A 84 36.90 15.35 1.59
N ARG A 85 35.72 14.95 1.05
CA ARG A 85 34.47 15.67 1.26
C ARG A 85 34.05 15.60 2.72
N MET A 86 34.50 16.52 3.51
CA MET A 86 34.37 16.55 4.97
C MET A 86 32.93 16.69 5.46
N ASP A 87 32.07 17.24 4.61
CA ASP A 87 30.65 17.43 4.91
C ASP A 87 29.87 16.11 4.95
N ASP A 88 30.46 15.04 4.44
CA ASP A 88 29.80 13.72 4.36
C ASP A 88 29.94 12.89 5.64
N TRP A 89 30.70 13.37 6.64
CA TRP A 89 30.93 12.65 7.89
C TRP A 89 30.66 13.53 9.11
N LYS A 90 29.91 13.00 10.08
CA LYS A 90 29.64 13.67 11.36
C LYS A 90 29.86 12.72 12.52
N ASN A 91 30.26 13.28 13.66
CA ASN A 91 30.15 12.61 14.94
C ASN A 91 28.84 13.04 15.60
N VAL A 92 28.01 12.08 15.94
CA VAL A 92 26.75 12.29 16.62
C VAL A 92 26.87 11.86 18.06
N TYR A 93 26.35 12.68 18.99
CA TYR A 93 26.32 12.44 20.41
C TYR A 93 24.88 12.57 20.91
N PHE A 94 24.42 11.61 21.72
CA PHE A 94 23.12 11.71 22.35
C PHE A 94 23.18 12.58 23.60
N LYS A 95 22.16 13.38 23.84
CA LYS A 95 22.01 14.17 25.06
C LYS A 95 21.70 13.28 26.27
N ARG A 96 21.05 12.13 26.04
CA ARG A 96 20.70 11.17 27.08
C ARG A 96 21.83 10.19 27.34
N PRO A 97 22.37 10.16 28.54
CA PRO A 97 23.49 9.26 28.89
C PRO A 97 23.08 7.78 29.02
N GLU A 98 21.75 7.49 28.99
CA GLU A 98 21.26 6.10 29.02
C GLU A 98 21.55 5.37 27.70
N ILE A 99 21.77 6.10 26.63
CA ILE A 99 22.17 5.53 25.34
C ILE A 99 23.70 5.45 25.36
N ASP A 100 24.21 4.30 25.70
CA ASP A 100 25.65 4.05 25.82
C ASP A 100 26.25 3.36 24.60
N TYR A 101 25.40 2.87 23.69
CA TYR A 101 25.84 2.22 22.48
C TYR A 101 24.94 2.54 21.29
N VAL A 102 25.56 2.78 20.13
CA VAL A 102 24.87 2.98 18.84
C VAL A 102 25.36 1.91 17.87
N HIS A 103 24.44 1.09 17.41
CA HIS A 103 24.76 0.02 16.48
C HIS A 103 25.12 0.54 15.08
N PRO A 104 25.97 -0.16 14.33
CA PRO A 104 26.10 0.09 12.89
C PRO A 104 24.74 -0.06 12.21
N GLY A 105 24.48 0.76 11.22
CA GLY A 105 23.22 0.73 10.49
C GLY A 105 22.09 1.59 11.06
N VAL A 106 22.26 2.18 12.26
CA VAL A 106 21.31 3.17 12.76
C VAL A 106 21.28 4.37 11.81
N LYS A 107 20.07 4.79 11.43
CA LYS A 107 19.85 5.97 10.59
C LYS A 107 19.46 7.17 11.45
N PHE A 108 19.97 8.33 11.08
CA PHE A 108 19.64 9.61 11.68
C PHE A 108 19.12 10.54 10.59
N TRP A 109 18.03 11.24 10.87
CA TRP A 109 17.54 12.29 9.99
C TRP A 109 17.68 13.65 10.67
N PHE A 110 18.57 14.49 10.12
CA PHE A 110 18.79 15.87 10.55
C PHE A 110 19.41 16.72 9.42
N TRP A 111 19.22 18.03 9.49
CA TRP A 111 19.67 18.99 8.49
C TRP A 111 19.26 18.61 7.06
N ASN A 112 18.01 18.13 6.95
CA ASN A 112 17.41 17.65 5.68
C ASN A 112 18.20 16.55 4.95
N ASN A 113 18.95 15.75 5.69
CA ASN A 113 19.70 14.60 5.16
C ASN A 113 19.52 13.37 6.04
N THR A 114 19.63 12.22 5.42
CA THR A 114 19.75 10.94 6.13
C THR A 114 21.21 10.60 6.31
N TRP A 115 21.55 10.18 7.51
CA TRP A 115 22.90 9.79 7.92
C TRP A 115 22.87 8.35 8.42
N LEU A 116 23.85 7.54 8.03
CA LEU A 116 23.98 6.15 8.40
C LEU A 116 25.17 5.96 9.35
N ALA A 117 24.95 5.31 10.48
CA ALA A 117 26.04 4.89 11.37
C ALA A 117 26.86 3.79 10.69
N ASP A 118 28.06 4.14 10.26
CA ASP A 118 28.98 3.26 9.52
C ASP A 118 29.96 2.55 10.49
N ASN A 119 30.29 3.18 11.60
CA ASN A 119 31.21 2.60 12.57
C ASN A 119 30.57 2.52 13.95
N PRO A 120 30.66 1.37 14.63
CA PRO A 120 30.16 1.24 15.98
C PRO A 120 30.85 2.26 16.87
N SER A 121 30.08 2.82 17.80
CA SER A 121 30.67 3.60 18.86
C SER A 121 31.65 2.70 19.62
N ASN A 122 32.74 3.26 20.13
CA ASN A 122 33.69 2.50 20.92
C ASN A 122 32.98 1.78 22.06
N ILE A 123 33.01 0.45 22.05
CA ILE A 123 32.52 -0.39 23.16
C ILE A 123 33.19 0.10 24.42
N GLY A 124 32.41 0.60 25.39
CA GLY A 124 32.92 1.20 26.61
C GLY A 124 33.05 2.71 26.61
N SER A 125 32.49 3.39 25.60
CA SER A 125 32.24 4.83 25.64
C SER A 125 31.23 5.16 26.75
N ILE A 126 31.45 6.26 27.44
CA ILE A 126 30.63 6.69 28.58
C ILE A 126 29.34 7.36 28.11
N SER A 127 29.28 7.74 26.85
CA SER A 127 28.09 8.32 26.19
C SER A 127 27.91 7.72 24.80
N GLY A 128 26.68 7.48 24.40
CA GLY A 128 26.37 7.02 23.06
C GLY A 128 26.82 8.03 22.04
N ASN A 129 27.75 7.62 21.21
CA ASN A 129 28.21 8.38 20.06
C ASN A 129 28.29 7.47 18.84
N ALA A 130 28.16 8.05 17.67
CA ALA A 130 28.33 7.35 16.43
C ALA A 130 29.06 8.21 15.42
N LEU A 131 29.92 7.59 14.63
CA LEU A 131 30.41 8.17 13.40
C LEU A 131 29.37 7.86 12.32
N VAL A 132 28.76 8.90 11.77
CA VAL A 132 27.72 8.78 10.75
C VAL A 132 28.18 9.33 9.43
N ARG A 133 27.73 8.70 8.38
CA ARG A 133 28.00 9.09 7.01
C ARG A 133 26.73 9.48 6.30
N ARG A 134 26.76 10.55 5.51
CA ARG A 134 25.61 11.03 4.76
C ARG A 134 25.22 10.04 3.67
N CYS A 135 23.94 9.64 3.64
CA CYS A 135 23.37 8.93 2.52
C CYS A 135 23.25 9.92 1.33
N ASN A 136 23.85 9.58 0.22
CA ASN A 136 23.92 10.45 -0.95
C ASN A 136 23.11 9.92 -2.14
N VAL A 137 22.53 8.75 -2.02
CA VAL A 137 21.66 8.10 -3.00
C VAL A 137 20.51 7.40 -2.32
N VAL A 138 19.47 7.11 -3.09
CA VAL A 138 18.29 6.37 -2.63
C VAL A 138 18.03 5.23 -3.60
N TRP A 139 17.75 4.06 -3.08
CA TRP A 139 17.24 2.94 -3.84
C TRP A 139 15.71 2.95 -3.74
N ASN A 140 15.06 3.15 -4.88
CA ASN A 140 13.63 3.01 -5.04
C ASN A 140 13.33 1.62 -5.62
N SER A 141 12.37 0.96 -5.03
CA SER A 141 11.88 -0.35 -5.46
C SER A 141 10.37 -0.42 -5.23
N LEU A 142 9.69 -1.36 -5.88
CA LEU A 142 8.26 -1.55 -5.67
C LEU A 142 8.01 -2.62 -4.63
N ASP A 143 7.04 -2.37 -3.75
CA ASP A 143 6.49 -3.41 -2.91
C ASP A 143 5.57 -4.36 -3.70
N TYR A 144 4.96 -5.31 -3.00
CA TYR A 144 4.02 -6.24 -3.62
C TYR A 144 2.84 -5.54 -4.29
N TYR A 145 2.38 -4.42 -3.78
CA TYR A 145 1.22 -3.68 -4.25
C TYR A 145 1.58 -2.53 -5.20
N GLY A 146 2.86 -2.38 -5.55
CA GLY A 146 3.34 -1.33 -6.46
C GLY A 146 3.59 0.02 -5.80
N ASN A 147 3.66 0.09 -4.46
CA ASN A 147 4.10 1.31 -3.80
C ASN A 147 5.62 1.41 -3.87
N ILE A 148 6.11 2.63 -4.03
CA ILE A 148 7.54 2.90 -4.03
C ILE A 148 8.06 2.84 -2.59
N VAL A 149 8.99 1.93 -2.35
CA VAL A 149 9.78 1.84 -1.11
C VAL A 149 11.14 2.44 -1.38
N SER A 150 11.49 3.45 -0.60
CA SER A 150 12.71 4.23 -0.75
C SER A 150 13.68 3.94 0.38
N GLU A 151 14.86 3.40 0.05
CA GLU A 151 15.92 3.12 1.00
C GLU A 151 17.15 4.00 0.73
N PRO A 152 17.44 4.98 1.60
CA PRO A 152 18.63 5.80 1.48
C PRO A 152 19.88 4.99 1.85
N PHE A 153 20.92 5.16 1.07
CA PHE A 153 22.20 4.49 1.28
C PHE A 153 23.40 5.37 0.90
N VAL A 154 24.58 4.89 1.24
CA VAL A 154 25.84 5.55 0.95
C VAL A 154 26.48 4.91 -0.27
N LEU A 155 26.68 5.69 -1.31
CA LEU A 155 27.48 5.32 -2.46
C LEU A 155 28.86 5.97 -2.31
N THR A 156 29.86 5.13 -2.23
CA THR A 156 31.26 5.56 -2.16
C THR A 156 31.79 5.68 -3.58
N ASN A 157 32.21 6.86 -3.98
CA ASN A 157 33.02 6.98 -5.18
C ASN A 157 34.31 6.21 -4.94
N VAL A 158 34.43 5.04 -5.52
CA VAL A 158 35.75 4.45 -5.69
C VAL A 158 36.50 5.42 -6.56
N ALA A 159 37.48 6.10 -5.96
CA ALA A 159 38.43 6.84 -6.75
C ALA A 159 38.88 5.89 -7.86
N THR A 160 38.64 6.25 -9.10
CA THR A 160 39.35 5.64 -10.20
C THR A 160 40.80 5.55 -9.74
N LYS A 161 41.31 4.35 -9.51
CA LYS A 161 42.76 4.17 -9.42
C LYS A 161 43.27 4.60 -10.77
N ALA A 162 43.50 5.90 -10.90
CA ALA A 162 44.27 6.46 -11.98
C ALA A 162 45.64 5.79 -11.85
N ASN A 163 45.82 4.68 -12.51
CA ASN A 163 47.15 4.26 -12.87
C ASN A 163 47.65 5.34 -13.83
N ALA A 164 48.46 6.20 -13.30
CA ALA A 164 48.97 7.43 -13.92
C ALA A 164 49.86 7.19 -15.16
N ASN A 165 49.71 6.06 -15.85
CA ASN A 165 50.63 5.67 -16.91
C ASN A 165 50.02 4.96 -18.13
N THR A 166 48.79 5.21 -18.51
CA THR A 166 48.34 4.75 -19.83
C THR A 166 47.32 5.70 -20.44
N ASP A 167 47.66 6.20 -21.64
CA ASP A 167 46.87 7.05 -22.53
C ASP A 167 45.57 6.39 -23.08
N THR A 168 44.91 5.57 -22.31
CA THR A 168 43.65 4.90 -22.70
C THR A 168 42.53 5.23 -21.73
N GLU A 169 42.30 6.52 -21.52
CA GLU A 169 41.25 7.01 -20.59
C GLU A 169 39.82 6.70 -21.06
N PHE A 170 39.60 6.40 -22.33
CA PHE A 170 38.24 6.19 -22.87
C PHE A 170 37.65 4.80 -22.62
N MET A 171 38.44 3.81 -22.26
CA MET A 171 37.90 2.44 -22.04
C MET A 171 37.63 2.10 -20.57
N LYS A 172 37.97 2.95 -19.63
CA LYS A 172 37.78 2.70 -18.17
C LYS A 172 36.45 3.14 -17.61
N LEU A 173 35.63 3.84 -18.36
CA LEU A 173 34.29 4.27 -17.92
C LEU A 173 33.26 3.14 -17.93
N LEU A 174 33.50 2.05 -18.65
CA LEU A 174 32.60 0.90 -18.74
C LEU A 174 32.68 -0.06 -17.54
N ASP A 175 33.78 -0.03 -16.78
CA ASP A 175 33.98 -0.85 -15.57
C ASP A 175 33.83 -0.05 -14.26
N ALA A 176 33.11 1.06 -14.29
CA ALA A 176 32.86 1.88 -13.10
C ALA A 176 32.01 1.08 -12.11
N TYR A 177 32.65 0.50 -11.13
CA TYR A 177 31.99 -0.03 -9.96
C TYR A 177 32.08 0.96 -8.82
N SER A 178 31.06 0.98 -7.98
CA SER A 178 31.04 1.81 -6.78
C SER A 178 30.63 0.94 -5.61
N ASP A 179 31.32 1.14 -4.48
CA ASP A 179 30.97 0.43 -3.24
C ASP A 179 29.84 1.17 -2.54
N CYS A 180 28.93 0.40 -1.99
CA CYS A 180 27.72 0.87 -1.35
C CYS A 180 27.58 0.31 0.06
N ILE A 181 26.99 1.11 0.94
CA ILE A 181 26.68 0.73 2.32
C ILE A 181 25.23 1.10 2.60
N MET A 182 24.46 0.14 3.07
CA MET A 182 23.02 0.28 3.34
C MET A 182 22.66 -0.35 4.68
N GLN A 183 21.62 0.16 5.35
CA GLN A 183 21.07 -0.50 6.53
C GLN A 183 20.51 -1.86 6.16
N ALA A 184 20.84 -2.87 6.96
CA ALA A 184 20.19 -4.17 6.92
C ALA A 184 18.88 -4.10 7.72
N ASN A 185 17.76 -4.02 7.05
CA ASN A 185 16.43 -4.12 7.61
C ASN A 185 15.64 -5.23 6.91
N GLU A 186 14.43 -5.49 7.35
CA GLU A 186 13.59 -6.56 6.79
C GLU A 186 13.43 -6.43 5.27
N TRP A 187 13.17 -5.19 4.79
CA TRP A 187 12.99 -4.92 3.37
C TRP A 187 14.27 -5.17 2.55
N THR A 188 15.38 -4.59 2.98
CA THR A 188 16.67 -4.70 2.26
C THR A 188 17.19 -6.13 2.27
N LEU A 189 17.05 -6.86 3.39
CA LEU A 189 17.41 -8.26 3.50
C LEU A 189 16.52 -9.17 2.64
N ALA A 190 15.24 -8.81 2.44
CA ALA A 190 14.33 -9.56 1.61
C ALA A 190 14.52 -9.30 0.12
N ASN A 191 14.83 -8.07 -0.29
CA ASN A 191 14.72 -7.65 -1.69
C ASN A 191 16.05 -7.34 -2.37
N LEU A 192 17.12 -6.97 -1.64
CA LEU A 192 18.43 -6.72 -2.23
C LEU A 192 19.15 -8.06 -2.48
N ARG A 193 19.42 -8.36 -3.73
CA ARG A 193 20.09 -9.59 -4.18
C ARG A 193 21.17 -9.27 -5.21
N GLU A 194 22.05 -10.21 -5.48
CA GLU A 194 22.92 -10.10 -6.64
C GLU A 194 22.10 -9.97 -7.91
N ASN A 195 22.53 -9.08 -8.78
CA ASN A 195 21.86 -8.65 -10.01
C ASN A 195 20.58 -7.81 -9.80
N THR A 196 20.21 -7.45 -8.56
CA THR A 196 19.16 -6.43 -8.36
C THR A 196 19.58 -5.17 -9.10
N ARG A 197 18.68 -4.64 -9.92
CA ARG A 197 18.90 -3.40 -10.67
C ARG A 197 18.48 -2.21 -9.85
N ILE A 198 19.25 -1.14 -9.91
CA ILE A 198 19.02 0.10 -9.17
C ILE A 198 19.17 1.25 -10.15
N VAL A 199 18.19 2.14 -10.21
CA VAL A 199 18.27 3.37 -10.99
C VAL A 199 18.85 4.48 -10.11
N LEU A 200 19.90 5.12 -10.58
CA LEU A 200 20.55 6.24 -9.89
C LEU A 200 20.76 7.38 -10.88
N GLY A 201 19.94 8.41 -10.76
CA GLY A 201 19.97 9.55 -11.69
C GLY A 201 19.62 9.12 -13.12
N THR A 202 20.56 9.23 -14.03
CA THR A 202 20.37 8.88 -15.46
C THR A 202 20.89 7.49 -15.82
N GLY A 203 21.41 6.73 -14.85
CA GLY A 203 22.02 5.43 -15.08
C GLY A 203 21.31 4.31 -14.32
N VAL A 204 21.43 3.10 -14.83
CA VAL A 204 21.01 1.88 -14.19
C VAL A 204 22.23 1.09 -13.77
N TYR A 205 22.17 0.47 -12.62
CA TYR A 205 23.27 -0.28 -12.03
C TYR A 205 22.79 -1.61 -11.50
N ALA A 206 23.60 -2.65 -11.61
CA ALA A 206 23.32 -3.96 -11.02
C ALA A 206 24.17 -4.21 -9.78
N VAL A 207 23.58 -4.78 -8.76
CA VAL A 207 24.23 -5.19 -7.54
C VAL A 207 25.15 -6.38 -7.80
N ARG A 208 26.38 -6.29 -7.29
CA ARG A 208 27.39 -7.34 -7.32
C ARG A 208 28.09 -7.44 -5.97
N GLY A 209 28.60 -8.61 -5.66
CA GLY A 209 29.44 -8.81 -4.47
C GLY A 209 28.76 -8.44 -3.17
N LEU A 210 27.47 -8.78 -3.02
CA LEU A 210 26.72 -8.54 -1.79
C LEU A 210 27.37 -9.26 -0.61
N SER A 211 27.84 -8.49 0.38
CA SER A 211 28.48 -8.99 1.58
C SER A 211 27.65 -8.66 2.82
N ASN A 212 27.23 -9.69 3.53
CA ASN A 212 26.49 -9.60 4.80
C ASN A 212 27.45 -9.56 6.01
N TYR A 213 28.61 -8.91 5.88
CA TYR A 213 29.77 -9.25 6.71
C TYR A 213 29.93 -8.44 7.99
N ILE A 214 29.17 -7.38 8.22
CA ILE A 214 29.33 -6.66 9.49
C ILE A 214 28.30 -7.16 10.48
N ARG A 215 28.76 -8.10 11.24
CA ARG A 215 28.15 -8.52 12.51
C ARG A 215 28.70 -7.64 13.61
N GLU A 216 27.86 -7.29 14.51
CA GLU A 216 28.28 -6.73 15.78
C GLU A 216 29.10 -7.78 16.53
N PHE A 217 30.26 -7.37 17.08
CA PHE A 217 31.11 -8.25 17.88
C PHE A 217 30.52 -8.45 19.29
N THR A 218 29.27 -8.88 19.40
CA THR A 218 28.72 -9.37 20.65
C THR A 218 28.55 -10.87 20.54
N ASP A 219 28.99 -11.60 21.57
CA ASP A 219 29.08 -13.07 21.57
C ASP A 219 27.75 -13.80 21.28
N ASP A 220 26.61 -13.11 21.35
CA ASP A 220 25.27 -13.68 21.18
C ASP A 220 24.48 -13.08 20.02
N ASP A 221 24.97 -12.05 19.30
CA ASP A 221 24.24 -11.40 18.21
C ASP A 221 24.76 -11.83 16.84
N THR A 222 23.94 -12.57 16.12
CA THR A 222 24.21 -13.01 14.75
C THR A 222 23.57 -12.10 13.69
N SER A 223 22.94 -11.01 14.11
CA SER A 223 22.20 -10.14 13.20
C SER A 223 23.14 -9.30 12.32
N VAL A 224 22.78 -9.18 11.05
CA VAL A 224 23.43 -8.30 10.08
C VAL A 224 22.88 -6.90 10.28
N ARG A 225 23.74 -5.89 10.42
CA ARG A 225 23.34 -4.49 10.63
C ARG A 225 23.56 -3.63 9.40
N LEU A 226 24.58 -3.93 8.61
CA LEU A 226 24.92 -3.24 7.38
C LEU A 226 25.07 -4.23 6.24
N LEU A 227 24.63 -3.82 5.07
CA LEU A 227 24.87 -4.50 3.80
C LEU A 227 25.95 -3.72 3.05
N TYR A 228 27.02 -4.41 2.69
CA TYR A 228 28.07 -3.91 1.80
C TYR A 228 27.91 -4.58 0.45
N PHE A 229 27.87 -3.79 -0.59
CA PHE A 229 27.75 -4.29 -1.95
C PHE A 229 28.41 -3.34 -2.92
N SER A 230 28.68 -3.81 -4.11
CA SER A 230 29.16 -3.00 -5.20
C SER A 230 28.09 -2.94 -6.30
N VAL A 231 28.03 -1.84 -7.02
CA VAL A 231 27.13 -1.66 -8.16
C VAL A 231 27.92 -1.41 -9.44
N PHE A 232 27.45 -1.99 -10.54
CA PHE A 232 28.02 -1.85 -11.87
C PHE A 232 27.01 -1.24 -12.81
N TYR A 233 27.47 -0.38 -13.67
CA TYR A 233 26.63 0.21 -14.71
C TYR A 233 26.06 -0.87 -15.64
N GLN A 234 24.80 -0.72 -15.94
CA GLN A 234 24.06 -1.47 -16.97
C GLN A 234 23.33 -0.47 -17.87
N GLU A 235 23.09 -0.86 -19.10
CA GLU A 235 22.24 -0.06 -19.98
C GLU A 235 20.80 -0.07 -19.47
N PRO A 236 20.12 1.10 -19.47
CA PRO A 236 18.70 1.17 -19.23
C PRO A 236 17.92 0.34 -20.24
N ILE A 237 16.82 -0.27 -19.80
CA ILE A 237 15.89 -0.99 -20.65
C ILE A 237 14.52 -0.32 -20.65
N GLU A 238 13.66 -0.68 -21.60
CA GLU A 238 12.35 -0.04 -21.79
C GLU A 238 11.41 -0.18 -20.58
N THR A 239 11.63 -1.17 -19.72
CA THR A 239 10.83 -1.41 -18.52
C THR A 239 11.28 -0.59 -17.31
N ASP A 240 12.42 0.12 -17.41
CA ASP A 240 12.90 0.97 -16.31
C ASP A 240 12.11 2.27 -16.23
N ASP A 241 11.61 2.57 -15.05
CA ASP A 241 10.98 3.85 -14.74
C ASP A 241 12.06 4.85 -14.28
N MET A 242 12.59 5.58 -15.25
CA MET A 242 13.65 6.57 -15.01
C MET A 242 13.13 7.81 -14.27
N GLU A 243 11.83 8.12 -14.37
CA GLU A 243 11.21 9.25 -13.70
C GLU A 243 11.10 9.00 -12.20
N ASN A 244 10.58 7.84 -11.81
CA ASN A 244 10.44 7.44 -10.41
C ASN A 244 11.69 6.74 -9.87
N GLN A 245 12.72 6.58 -10.68
CA GLN A 245 14.00 5.92 -10.33
C GLN A 245 13.79 4.46 -9.86
N VAL A 246 12.91 3.72 -10.53
CA VAL A 246 12.59 2.32 -10.23
C VAL A 246 13.00 1.43 -11.39
N ALA A 247 13.92 0.52 -11.16
CA ALA A 247 14.29 -0.48 -12.15
C ALA A 247 13.12 -1.44 -12.37
N ASP A 248 12.85 -1.76 -13.64
CA ASP A 248 11.70 -2.57 -14.07
C ASP A 248 10.33 -2.04 -13.59
N GLY A 249 10.25 -0.77 -13.18
CA GLY A 249 9.03 -0.17 -12.63
C GLY A 249 7.87 -0.14 -13.61
N LEU A 250 8.14 0.06 -14.90
CA LEU A 250 7.13 0.07 -15.96
C LEU A 250 6.61 -1.32 -16.32
N ALA A 251 7.29 -2.39 -15.90
CA ALA A 251 6.81 -3.75 -16.05
C ALA A 251 5.74 -4.13 -15.01
N PHE A 252 5.61 -3.35 -13.95
CA PHE A 252 4.57 -3.57 -12.95
C PHE A 252 3.20 -3.18 -13.52
N SER A 253 2.25 -4.09 -13.39
CA SER A 253 0.85 -3.83 -13.73
C SER A 253 -0.08 -4.37 -12.66
N TRP A 254 -1.13 -3.62 -12.39
CA TRP A 254 -2.21 -4.06 -11.53
C TRP A 254 -3.55 -3.62 -12.15
N GLU A 255 -4.43 -4.57 -12.35
CA GLU A 255 -5.75 -4.33 -12.91
C GLU A 255 -6.81 -4.78 -11.91
N ILE A 256 -7.82 -3.94 -11.69
CA ILE A 256 -9.03 -4.29 -10.94
C ILE A 256 -10.14 -4.48 -11.96
N THR A 257 -10.72 -5.68 -11.97
CA THR A 257 -11.91 -6.01 -12.77
C THR A 257 -13.05 -6.38 -11.84
N GLY A 258 -14.25 -6.54 -12.35
CA GLY A 258 -15.40 -6.96 -11.55
C GLY A 258 -16.60 -7.30 -12.38
N ASP A 259 -17.42 -8.20 -11.85
CA ASP A 259 -18.73 -8.45 -12.41
C ASP A 259 -19.73 -7.45 -11.82
N VAL A 260 -20.31 -6.63 -12.69
CA VAL A 260 -21.16 -5.50 -12.32
C VAL A 260 -22.48 -5.61 -13.07
N PRO A 261 -23.61 -5.53 -12.40
CA PRO A 261 -24.90 -5.41 -13.06
C PRO A 261 -24.93 -4.09 -13.83
N ARG A 262 -24.97 -4.16 -15.17
CA ARG A 262 -24.99 -2.96 -16.01
C ARG A 262 -26.26 -2.15 -15.86
N ASN A 263 -27.39 -2.82 -15.57
CA ASN A 263 -28.70 -2.20 -15.40
C ASN A 263 -29.29 -2.62 -14.06
N MET A 264 -29.78 -1.65 -13.31
CA MET A 264 -30.52 -1.84 -12.06
C MET A 264 -31.84 -1.06 -12.11
N THR A 265 -32.81 -1.50 -11.34
CA THR A 265 -34.04 -0.70 -11.12
C THR A 265 -33.97 -0.01 -9.76
N VAL A 266 -34.63 1.16 -9.66
CA VAL A 266 -34.71 1.89 -8.40
C VAL A 266 -35.20 0.98 -7.26
N GLY A 267 -34.47 0.98 -6.14
CA GLY A 267 -34.70 0.12 -4.98
C GLY A 267 -34.05 -1.27 -5.05
N GLN A 268 -33.40 -1.59 -6.16
CA GLN A 268 -32.66 -2.85 -6.29
C GLN A 268 -31.29 -2.75 -5.62
N THR A 269 -30.85 -3.85 -5.01
CA THR A 269 -29.48 -4.01 -4.50
C THR A 269 -28.73 -5.05 -5.31
N ALA A 270 -27.44 -4.88 -5.48
CA ALA A 270 -26.55 -5.84 -6.14
C ALA A 270 -25.13 -5.69 -5.60
N THR A 271 -24.38 -6.78 -5.57
CA THR A 271 -22.98 -6.75 -5.08
C THR A 271 -22.02 -6.82 -6.26
N ILE A 272 -21.07 -5.88 -6.30
CA ILE A 272 -19.94 -5.94 -7.20
C ILE A 272 -18.90 -6.87 -6.60
N VAL A 273 -18.51 -7.90 -7.33
CA VAL A 273 -17.44 -8.82 -6.93
C VAL A 273 -16.16 -8.40 -7.65
N PRO A 274 -15.22 -7.74 -6.96
CA PRO A 274 -13.98 -7.31 -7.58
C PRO A 274 -13.02 -8.47 -7.76
N ALA A 275 -12.25 -8.43 -8.83
CA ALA A 275 -11.13 -9.33 -9.08
C ALA A 275 -9.90 -8.51 -9.45
N SER A 276 -8.75 -8.86 -8.87
CA SER A 276 -7.47 -8.22 -9.18
C SER A 276 -6.57 -9.14 -9.99
N ILE A 277 -5.82 -8.55 -10.89
CA ILE A 277 -4.78 -9.19 -11.68
C ILE A 277 -3.51 -8.39 -11.50
N ARG A 278 -2.45 -9.03 -11.01
CA ARG A 278 -1.11 -8.46 -10.82
C ARG A 278 -0.14 -9.09 -11.81
N ASN A 279 0.45 -8.28 -12.67
CA ASN A 279 1.39 -8.75 -13.71
C ASN A 279 0.85 -9.94 -14.52
N GLY A 280 -0.46 -9.95 -14.82
CA GLY A 280 -1.14 -11.01 -15.55
C GLY A 280 -1.57 -12.23 -14.74
N GLU A 281 -1.32 -12.26 -13.42
CA GLU A 281 -1.64 -13.38 -12.53
C GLU A 281 -2.54 -12.94 -11.37
N THR A 282 -3.27 -13.89 -10.77
CA THR A 282 -4.06 -13.64 -9.57
C THR A 282 -3.13 -13.35 -8.39
N PRO A 283 -3.38 -12.28 -7.60
CA PRO A 283 -2.58 -11.95 -6.43
C PRO A 283 -2.50 -13.10 -5.41
N THR A 284 -1.30 -13.35 -4.88
CA THR A 284 -1.06 -14.37 -3.86
C THR A 284 -1.18 -13.82 -2.43
N GLN A 285 -1.12 -12.49 -2.27
CA GLN A 285 -1.30 -11.82 -0.98
C GLN A 285 -2.73 -11.29 -0.86
N PRO A 286 -3.23 -11.10 0.38
CA PRO A 286 -4.57 -10.56 0.62
C PRO A 286 -4.76 -9.18 -0.02
N VAL A 287 -5.92 -8.98 -0.63
CA VAL A 287 -6.33 -7.75 -1.29
C VAL A 287 -7.58 -7.22 -0.63
N SER A 288 -7.58 -5.94 -0.25
CA SER A 288 -8.74 -5.23 0.29
C SER A 288 -9.08 -4.04 -0.60
N TYR A 289 -10.38 -3.71 -0.67
CA TYR A 289 -10.87 -2.65 -1.54
C TYR A 289 -11.62 -1.60 -0.75
N LEU A 290 -11.46 -0.34 -1.16
CA LEU A 290 -12.26 0.79 -0.73
C LEU A 290 -13.24 1.14 -1.83
N TRP A 291 -14.49 1.38 -1.44
CA TRP A 291 -15.58 1.65 -2.34
C TRP A 291 -16.12 3.06 -2.15
N GLU A 292 -16.35 3.75 -3.24
CA GLU A 292 -16.93 5.09 -3.23
C GLU A 292 -17.89 5.26 -4.41
N SER A 293 -19.06 5.85 -4.17
CA SER A 293 -19.95 6.30 -5.24
C SER A 293 -19.68 7.76 -5.55
N THR A 294 -19.32 8.05 -6.79
CA THR A 294 -19.16 9.45 -7.24
C THR A 294 -20.50 10.14 -7.52
N THR A 295 -21.60 9.35 -7.54
CA THR A 295 -22.96 9.81 -7.76
C THR A 295 -23.94 9.24 -6.72
N PRO A 296 -23.75 9.54 -5.42
CA PRO A 296 -24.50 8.88 -4.34
C PRO A 296 -26.00 9.19 -4.34
N THR A 297 -26.44 10.18 -5.10
CA THR A 297 -27.86 10.49 -5.31
C THR A 297 -28.55 9.53 -6.27
N ILE A 298 -27.78 8.81 -7.11
CA ILE A 298 -28.29 7.83 -8.08
C ILE A 298 -28.12 6.41 -7.54
N ALA A 299 -26.93 6.09 -7.01
CA ALA A 299 -26.67 4.83 -6.33
C ALA A 299 -25.64 5.02 -5.22
N THR A 300 -25.80 4.32 -4.11
CA THR A 300 -24.80 4.21 -3.02
C THR A 300 -24.09 2.88 -3.07
N VAL A 301 -22.95 2.80 -2.42
CA VAL A 301 -22.19 1.54 -2.26
C VAL A 301 -21.74 1.40 -0.81
N SER A 302 -21.79 0.18 -0.30
CA SER A 302 -21.27 -0.17 1.02
C SER A 302 -19.78 -0.53 0.98
N ASP A 303 -19.16 -0.64 2.15
CA ASP A 303 -17.75 -1.07 2.29
C ASP A 303 -17.51 -2.51 1.75
N THR A 304 -18.57 -3.30 1.56
CA THR A 304 -18.52 -4.66 1.01
C THR A 304 -18.78 -4.73 -0.50
N GLY A 305 -18.99 -3.58 -1.16
CA GLY A 305 -19.28 -3.52 -2.58
C GLY A 305 -20.75 -3.77 -2.93
N GLU A 306 -21.66 -3.74 -1.95
CA GLU A 306 -23.10 -3.80 -2.21
C GLU A 306 -23.60 -2.42 -2.65
N VAL A 307 -24.17 -2.38 -3.84
CA VAL A 307 -24.72 -1.17 -4.48
C VAL A 307 -26.23 -1.17 -4.29
N GLU A 308 -26.77 -0.02 -3.87
CA GLU A 308 -28.21 0.24 -3.81
C GLU A 308 -28.58 1.34 -4.81
N ALA A 309 -29.53 1.06 -5.70
CA ALA A 309 -30.04 1.99 -6.69
C ALA A 309 -31.11 2.91 -6.07
N ILE A 310 -30.86 4.22 -6.04
CA ILE A 310 -31.71 5.22 -5.35
C ILE A 310 -32.62 5.97 -6.33
N SER A 311 -32.07 6.43 -7.45
CA SER A 311 -32.83 7.20 -8.44
C SER A 311 -32.35 6.91 -9.85
N VAL A 312 -33.21 7.23 -10.84
CA VAL A 312 -32.90 7.04 -12.27
C VAL A 312 -31.71 7.87 -12.68
N GLY A 313 -30.81 7.26 -13.45
CA GLY A 313 -29.62 7.90 -14.00
C GLY A 313 -28.46 6.94 -14.10
N GLN A 314 -27.31 7.48 -14.50
CA GLN A 314 -26.07 6.71 -14.57
C GLN A 314 -25.25 6.92 -13.31
N ALA A 315 -24.96 5.85 -12.59
CA ALA A 315 -24.10 5.86 -11.42
C ALA A 315 -22.69 5.38 -11.79
N THR A 316 -21.69 6.00 -11.15
CA THR A 316 -20.29 5.58 -11.24
C THR A 316 -19.80 5.20 -9.85
N ILE A 317 -19.38 3.95 -9.70
CA ILE A 317 -18.82 3.38 -8.47
C ILE A 317 -17.33 3.23 -8.67
N GLN A 318 -16.53 3.81 -7.79
CA GLN A 318 -15.08 3.66 -7.76
C GLN A 318 -14.69 2.56 -6.78
N CYS A 319 -13.80 1.68 -7.25
CA CYS A 319 -13.14 0.65 -6.45
C CYS A 319 -11.65 0.96 -6.42
N THR A 320 -11.09 1.16 -5.24
CA THR A 320 -9.69 1.51 -5.04
C THR A 320 -9.01 0.44 -4.19
N LEU A 321 -7.79 0.07 -4.53
CA LEU A 321 -6.99 -0.86 -3.74
C LEU A 321 -6.57 -0.19 -2.43
N GLU A 322 -6.97 -0.76 -1.28
CA GLU A 322 -6.64 -0.18 0.03
C GLU A 322 -5.13 -0.09 0.27
N GLN A 323 -4.38 -1.11 -0.19
CA GLN A 323 -2.94 -1.19 -0.03
C GLN A 323 -2.16 -0.22 -0.96
N ASN A 324 -2.79 0.25 -2.05
CA ASN A 324 -2.22 1.26 -2.94
C ASN A 324 -3.33 2.13 -3.56
N PRO A 325 -3.59 3.31 -3.00
CA PRO A 325 -4.66 4.20 -3.46
C PRO A 325 -4.50 4.74 -4.89
N ASN A 326 -3.32 4.59 -5.50
CA ASN A 326 -3.10 4.98 -6.89
C ASN A 326 -3.70 3.97 -7.88
N ILE A 327 -4.09 2.78 -7.40
CA ILE A 327 -4.70 1.73 -8.21
C ILE A 327 -6.19 1.73 -7.96
N SER A 328 -6.96 2.13 -8.95
CA SER A 328 -8.42 2.17 -8.88
C SER A 328 -9.04 1.82 -10.22
N ASN A 329 -10.28 1.37 -10.19
CA ASN A 329 -11.14 1.22 -11.36
C ASN A 329 -12.52 1.77 -11.08
N THR A 330 -13.26 2.10 -12.13
CA THR A 330 -14.62 2.63 -12.05
C THR A 330 -15.60 1.71 -12.76
N PHE A 331 -16.75 1.50 -12.15
CA PHE A 331 -17.85 0.70 -12.67
C PHE A 331 -19.06 1.58 -12.90
N THR A 332 -19.63 1.50 -14.10
CA THR A 332 -20.79 2.28 -14.48
C THR A 332 -22.04 1.43 -14.44
N ILE A 333 -23.09 1.93 -13.81
CA ILE A 333 -24.38 1.27 -13.62
C ILE A 333 -25.49 2.20 -14.10
N ASP A 334 -26.36 1.72 -15.00
CA ASP A 334 -27.54 2.46 -15.46
C ASP A 334 -28.74 2.08 -14.59
N VAL A 335 -29.23 3.06 -13.82
CA VAL A 335 -30.41 2.89 -12.97
C VAL A 335 -31.65 3.37 -13.73
N GLN A 336 -32.64 2.50 -13.84
CA GLN A 336 -33.90 2.73 -14.53
C GLN A 336 -35.06 2.74 -13.55
N ASP A 337 -36.18 3.35 -13.92
CA ASP A 337 -37.41 3.22 -13.14
C ASP A 337 -37.83 1.76 -13.07
N ALA A 338 -38.37 1.38 -11.93
CA ALA A 338 -39.06 0.11 -11.84
C ALA A 338 -40.23 0.15 -12.83
N ALA A 339 -40.32 -0.86 -13.67
CA ALA A 339 -41.43 -0.95 -14.60
C ALA A 339 -42.75 -0.87 -13.83
N VAL A 340 -43.54 0.17 -14.10
CA VAL A 340 -44.83 0.34 -13.43
C VAL A 340 -45.78 -0.72 -13.95
N PHE A 341 -46.41 -1.45 -13.04
CA PHE A 341 -47.47 -2.39 -13.40
C PHE A 341 -48.68 -1.60 -13.92
N GLY A 342 -49.02 -1.79 -15.17
CA GLY A 342 -50.05 -1.06 -15.83
C GLY A 342 -50.58 -1.79 -17.09
N TRP A 343 -51.62 -1.26 -17.66
CA TRP A 343 -52.13 -1.74 -18.93
C TRP A 343 -51.18 -1.33 -20.08
N ALA A 344 -50.67 -2.32 -20.80
CA ALA A 344 -49.85 -2.11 -22.03
C ALA A 344 -50.73 -1.98 -23.27
N SER A 345 -52.00 -2.42 -23.21
CA SER A 345 -53.01 -2.24 -24.26
C SER A 345 -54.09 -1.27 -23.81
N SER A 346 -54.80 -0.71 -24.77
CA SER A 346 -56.04 0.07 -24.47
C SER A 346 -57.10 -0.86 -23.91
N VAL A 347 -57.80 -0.41 -22.87
CA VAL A 347 -58.93 -1.12 -22.29
C VAL A 347 -60.22 -0.56 -22.93
N PRO A 348 -61.00 -1.36 -23.63
CA PRO A 348 -62.25 -0.88 -24.21
C PRO A 348 -63.34 -0.83 -23.15
N ASP A 349 -64.24 0.18 -23.28
CA ASP A 349 -65.42 0.27 -22.39
C ASP A 349 -66.46 -0.78 -22.72
N SER A 350 -66.47 -1.33 -23.91
CA SER A 350 -67.43 -2.35 -24.35
C SER A 350 -66.81 -3.34 -25.32
N LEU A 351 -67.33 -4.58 -25.29
CA LEU A 351 -66.98 -5.67 -26.20
C LEU A 351 -68.24 -6.12 -26.95
N PRO A 352 -68.35 -5.86 -28.24
CA PRO A 352 -69.47 -6.29 -29.05
C PRO A 352 -69.55 -7.81 -29.18
N GLN A 353 -70.78 -8.30 -29.38
CA GLN A 353 -71.07 -9.71 -29.63
C GLN A 353 -70.23 -10.23 -30.81
N PHE A 354 -69.69 -11.46 -30.65
CA PHE A 354 -68.82 -12.18 -31.62
C PHE A 354 -67.48 -11.45 -31.91
N THR A 355 -67.01 -10.64 -30.99
CA THR A 355 -65.67 -10.03 -31.03
C THR A 355 -64.85 -10.48 -29.84
N SER A 356 -63.52 -10.35 -29.99
CA SER A 356 -62.55 -10.61 -28.90
C SER A 356 -61.68 -9.40 -28.65
N VAL A 357 -61.27 -9.21 -27.41
CA VAL A 357 -60.29 -8.22 -26.98
C VAL A 357 -59.15 -8.93 -26.23
N THR A 358 -57.94 -8.51 -26.49
CA THR A 358 -56.77 -8.93 -25.71
C THR A 358 -56.29 -7.76 -24.89
N LEU A 359 -56.34 -7.89 -23.57
CA LEU A 359 -55.75 -6.97 -22.64
C LEU A 359 -54.32 -7.46 -22.27
N ILE A 360 -53.37 -6.54 -22.33
CA ILE A 360 -51.98 -6.86 -22.08
C ILE A 360 -51.49 -5.97 -20.91
N THR A 361 -50.78 -6.55 -19.95
CA THR A 361 -50.11 -5.83 -18.89
C THR A 361 -48.62 -5.65 -19.18
N THR A 362 -48.00 -4.65 -18.56
CA THR A 362 -46.59 -4.36 -18.71
C THR A 362 -45.68 -5.39 -18.05
N GLN A 363 -46.23 -6.22 -17.16
CA GLN A 363 -45.57 -7.28 -16.41
C GLN A 363 -46.48 -8.47 -16.30
N ASP A 364 -45.95 -9.62 -15.90
CA ASP A 364 -46.73 -10.85 -15.65
C ASP A 364 -47.76 -10.61 -14.55
N ALA A 365 -48.94 -11.18 -14.71
CA ALA A 365 -50.09 -11.00 -13.86
C ALA A 365 -50.87 -12.28 -13.65
N THR A 366 -51.48 -12.42 -12.47
CA THR A 366 -52.53 -13.37 -12.23
C THR A 366 -53.87 -12.75 -12.57
N TRP A 367 -54.64 -13.46 -13.43
CA TRP A 367 -55.87 -12.97 -14.01
C TRP A 367 -57.10 -13.53 -13.31
N SER A 368 -58.09 -12.71 -13.10
CA SER A 368 -59.42 -13.13 -12.69
C SER A 368 -60.49 -12.30 -13.40
N VAL A 369 -61.59 -12.92 -13.72
CA VAL A 369 -62.75 -12.28 -14.34
C VAL A 369 -63.98 -12.53 -13.48
N THR A 370 -64.71 -11.45 -13.16
CA THR A 370 -65.93 -11.55 -12.34
C THR A 370 -67.04 -10.77 -13.06
N GLY A 371 -68.31 -11.00 -12.69
CA GLY A 371 -69.47 -10.40 -13.36
C GLY A 371 -69.86 -11.14 -14.61
N GLY A 372 -70.67 -10.52 -15.47
CA GLY A 372 -71.27 -11.14 -16.63
C GLY A 372 -72.31 -12.23 -16.27
N VAL A 373 -72.66 -13.03 -17.27
CA VAL A 373 -73.55 -14.19 -17.12
C VAL A 373 -72.87 -15.41 -17.71
N GLU A 374 -73.07 -16.59 -17.10
CA GLU A 374 -72.46 -17.84 -17.54
C GLU A 374 -72.74 -18.11 -19.03
N ASN A 375 -71.76 -18.54 -19.80
CA ASN A 375 -71.71 -18.73 -21.23
C ASN A 375 -71.88 -17.49 -22.12
N ALA A 376 -71.97 -16.28 -21.53
CA ALA A 376 -72.01 -15.04 -22.32
C ALA A 376 -70.65 -14.63 -22.88
N PHE A 377 -69.58 -15.11 -22.24
CA PHE A 377 -68.19 -14.90 -22.62
C PHE A 377 -67.30 -16.09 -22.22
N ASP A 378 -66.16 -16.14 -22.85
CA ASP A 378 -65.08 -17.04 -22.44
C ASP A 378 -63.75 -16.25 -22.45
N TYR A 379 -62.73 -16.77 -21.75
CA TYR A 379 -61.43 -16.12 -21.74
C TYR A 379 -60.26 -17.12 -21.66
N THR A 380 -59.14 -16.71 -22.24
CA THR A 380 -57.87 -17.42 -22.14
C THR A 380 -56.81 -16.48 -21.59
N THR A 381 -55.91 -16.98 -20.75
CA THR A 381 -54.86 -16.20 -20.10
C THR A 381 -53.48 -16.73 -20.49
N THR A 382 -52.51 -15.79 -20.55
CA THR A 382 -51.09 -16.05 -20.52
C THR A 382 -50.49 -15.30 -19.33
N ASP A 383 -49.18 -15.36 -19.15
CA ASP A 383 -48.52 -14.67 -18.02
C ASP A 383 -48.82 -13.18 -18.01
N ASN A 384 -48.81 -12.51 -19.15
CA ASN A 384 -49.01 -11.05 -19.28
C ASN A 384 -50.23 -10.65 -20.09
N SER A 385 -51.08 -11.53 -20.51
CA SER A 385 -52.27 -11.16 -21.29
C SER A 385 -53.50 -12.00 -20.99
N ILE A 386 -54.68 -11.44 -21.21
CA ILE A 386 -55.97 -12.09 -21.20
C ILE A 386 -56.70 -11.77 -22.46
N THR A 387 -57.21 -12.78 -23.14
CA THR A 387 -58.08 -12.62 -24.31
C THR A 387 -59.48 -13.02 -23.94
N ILE A 388 -60.46 -12.13 -24.11
CA ILE A 388 -61.86 -12.29 -23.80
C ILE A 388 -62.66 -12.29 -25.08
N THR A 389 -63.55 -13.26 -25.24
CA THR A 389 -64.45 -13.39 -26.39
C THR A 389 -65.89 -13.26 -25.91
N CYS A 390 -66.68 -12.34 -26.48
CA CYS A 390 -68.08 -12.14 -26.17
C CYS A 390 -68.96 -12.95 -27.14
N TYR A 391 -69.86 -13.75 -26.60
CA TYR A 391 -70.85 -14.54 -27.36
C TYR A 391 -72.25 -13.91 -27.34
N TYR A 392 -72.64 -13.33 -26.20
CA TYR A 392 -73.99 -12.72 -26.04
C TYR A 392 -73.91 -11.40 -25.29
N PRO A 393 -74.69 -10.37 -25.66
CA PRO A 393 -74.80 -9.15 -24.91
C PRO A 393 -75.51 -9.41 -23.57
N VAL A 394 -75.06 -8.79 -22.48
CA VAL A 394 -75.65 -8.87 -21.16
C VAL A 394 -75.53 -7.52 -20.43
N ASP A 395 -76.54 -7.22 -19.61
CA ASP A 395 -76.62 -5.94 -18.87
C ASP A 395 -75.61 -5.86 -17.72
N ILE A 396 -75.03 -6.99 -17.27
CA ILE A 396 -74.04 -7.08 -16.23
C ILE A 396 -72.66 -7.03 -16.86
N PRO A 397 -71.86 -5.97 -16.63
CA PRO A 397 -70.51 -5.88 -17.16
C PRO A 397 -69.58 -6.93 -16.51
N ILE A 398 -68.55 -7.31 -17.25
CA ILE A 398 -67.46 -8.12 -16.71
C ILE A 398 -66.40 -7.19 -16.09
N VAL A 399 -65.80 -7.61 -14.99
CA VAL A 399 -64.66 -6.95 -14.35
C VAL A 399 -63.46 -7.89 -14.45
N VAL A 400 -62.49 -7.41 -15.23
CA VAL A 400 -61.20 -8.10 -15.42
C VAL A 400 -60.25 -7.55 -14.41
N THR A 401 -59.61 -8.42 -13.63
CA THR A 401 -58.61 -8.04 -12.65
C THR A 401 -57.28 -8.71 -12.97
N ALA A 402 -56.24 -7.92 -13.11
CA ALA A 402 -54.84 -8.36 -13.23
C ALA A 402 -54.08 -8.01 -11.94
N THR A 403 -53.42 -8.98 -11.31
CA THR A 403 -52.69 -8.77 -10.06
C THR A 403 -51.25 -9.22 -10.23
N ASN A 404 -50.34 -8.31 -9.89
CA ASN A 404 -48.90 -8.61 -9.80
C ASN A 404 -48.44 -8.31 -8.37
N GLY A 405 -48.28 -9.35 -7.56
CA GLY A 405 -47.93 -9.22 -6.14
C GLY A 405 -48.92 -8.36 -5.35
N THR A 406 -48.51 -7.08 -5.05
CA THR A 406 -49.32 -6.13 -4.27
C THR A 406 -50.11 -5.15 -5.16
N SER A 407 -49.83 -5.10 -6.45
CA SER A 407 -50.46 -4.14 -7.39
C SER A 407 -51.59 -4.83 -8.16
N THR A 408 -52.74 -4.14 -8.27
CA THR A 408 -53.93 -4.64 -8.95
C THR A 408 -54.44 -3.63 -9.94
N LEU A 409 -54.71 -4.09 -11.15
CA LEU A 409 -55.41 -3.34 -12.22
C LEU A 409 -56.79 -3.92 -12.43
N THR A 410 -57.76 -3.07 -12.61
CA THR A 410 -59.15 -3.50 -12.92
C THR A 410 -59.63 -2.85 -14.20
N ALA A 411 -60.35 -3.60 -14.99
CA ALA A 411 -60.99 -3.13 -16.20
C ALA A 411 -62.47 -3.58 -16.21
N THR A 412 -63.37 -2.67 -16.38
CA THR A 412 -64.80 -2.98 -16.48
C THR A 412 -65.21 -2.87 -17.95
N ILE A 413 -65.77 -3.95 -18.51
CA ILE A 413 -66.10 -4.04 -19.93
C ILE A 413 -67.57 -4.48 -20.04
N ALA A 414 -68.40 -3.67 -20.73
CA ALA A 414 -69.78 -3.99 -21.04
C ALA A 414 -69.82 -4.97 -22.23
N LEU A 415 -70.64 -6.03 -22.13
CA LEU A 415 -70.89 -6.95 -23.26
C LEU A 415 -72.09 -6.47 -24.05
N THR A 416 -71.89 -5.96 -25.26
CA THR A 416 -72.89 -5.24 -26.03
C THR A 416 -73.36 -6.00 -27.29
N ALA A 417 -74.58 -5.70 -27.79
CA ALA A 417 -74.98 -6.15 -29.11
C ALA A 417 -74.08 -5.50 -30.19
N ARG A 418 -73.98 -6.18 -31.32
CA ARG A 418 -73.19 -5.74 -32.47
C ARG A 418 -73.85 -4.54 -33.14
#